data_903596cd17649feb4d223d9aa1a5cbde
#
_entry.id   903596cd17649feb4d223d9aa1a5cbde
#
_cell.length_a   1.000
_cell.length_b   1.000
_cell.length_c   1.000
_cell.angle_alpha   90.00
_cell.angle_beta   90.00
_cell.angle_gamma   90.00
#
_symmetry.space_group_name_H-M   'P 1'
#
loop_
_entity.id
_entity.type
_entity.pdbx_description
1 polymer ?
#
loop_
_entity_poly.entity_id
_entity_poly.type
_entity_poly.pdbx_seq_one_letter_code
_entity_poly.pdbx_strand_id
1 'polypeptide(L)'
;MMNRSAVAAFAVLGAAFTSTAVLAQTAAPASPVTANVALTTNYKFRGQDQDQIGANGYYKKKALKPAIQGGFDFAHESGFYVGNWNSSVNWLSGNSIESDLYGGYKFKAGPVDLDVGAITYIYPGNTLGNTTELYAGVSWADDAIGAFTLKYSHTVSKDYFGYAGEKNGSGLKGRNTGYVNLAYSKVVVPNLTLKAAVGYTRMSSDIRSLGYKSYVDYNVGATYDFGGGLTLSGSVQGANKKDSYLLTTADGFDVFGDGSFFAGAGSQSVNKARFIVTLAKSF
;
A
#
# COMPACT_ATOMS: atom_id res chain seq x y z
N MET A 1 23.49 -26.39 -21.25
CA MET A 1 22.89 -26.76 -19.96
C MET A 1 21.96 -25.62 -19.60
N MET A 2 20.70 -25.91 -19.51
CA MET A 2 19.61 -24.92 -19.52
C MET A 2 19.48 -24.22 -18.19
N ASN A 3 19.67 -22.92 -18.21
CA ASN A 3 19.45 -22.02 -17.08
C ASN A 3 17.93 -21.84 -16.90
N ARG A 4 17.36 -22.38 -15.83
CA ARG A 4 15.94 -22.20 -15.50
C ARG A 4 15.80 -20.94 -14.67
N SER A 5 15.35 -19.88 -15.30
CA SER A 5 14.99 -18.61 -14.64
C SER A 5 13.87 -18.86 -13.63
N ALA A 6 14.14 -18.56 -12.38
CA ALA A 6 13.13 -18.56 -11.33
C ALA A 6 12.16 -17.39 -11.57
N VAL A 7 10.88 -17.70 -11.74
CA VAL A 7 9.81 -16.69 -11.81
C VAL A 7 9.60 -16.18 -10.38
N ALA A 8 10.07 -14.98 -10.10
CA ALA A 8 9.76 -14.30 -8.86
C ALA A 8 8.31 -13.80 -8.91
N ALA A 9 7.45 -14.36 -8.07
CA ALA A 9 6.11 -13.85 -7.88
C ALA A 9 6.18 -12.54 -7.10
N PHE A 10 5.97 -11.41 -7.76
CA PHE A 10 5.83 -10.11 -7.12
C PHE A 10 4.39 -9.90 -6.71
N ALA A 11 4.10 -10.00 -5.42
CA ALA A 11 2.84 -9.49 -4.89
C ALA A 11 2.89 -7.96 -4.93
N VAL A 12 2.03 -7.36 -5.74
CA VAL A 12 1.94 -5.90 -5.92
C VAL A 12 0.77 -5.41 -5.08
N LEU A 13 1.02 -5.15 -3.82
CA LEU A 13 0.07 -4.43 -2.97
C LEU A 13 0.73 -3.23 -2.31
N GLY A 14 -0.05 -2.19 -2.16
CA GLY A 14 0.41 -0.93 -1.59
C GLY A 14 1.11 -1.11 -0.26
N ALA A 15 2.30 -0.54 -0.16
CA ALA A 15 3.02 -0.20 1.07
C ALA A 15 3.64 -1.32 1.92
N ALA A 16 3.49 -2.60 1.64
CA ALA A 16 4.32 -3.60 2.30
C ALA A 16 5.26 -4.24 1.29
N PHE A 17 6.58 -4.03 1.44
CA PHE A 17 7.58 -4.76 0.67
C PHE A 17 7.61 -6.22 1.13
N THR A 18 6.74 -7.04 0.59
CA THR A 18 6.85 -8.49 0.71
C THR A 18 7.25 -9.06 -0.65
N SER A 19 8.51 -8.93 -1.02
CA SER A 19 9.09 -9.75 -2.07
C SER A 19 10.00 -10.78 -1.40
N THR A 20 9.51 -11.99 -1.25
CA THR A 20 10.35 -13.15 -0.95
C THR A 20 10.98 -13.62 -2.25
N ALA A 21 12.28 -13.40 -2.44
CA ALA A 21 13.05 -14.17 -3.39
C ALA A 21 13.17 -15.59 -2.79
N VAL A 22 12.37 -16.52 -3.27
CA VAL A 22 12.52 -17.95 -2.91
C VAL A 22 13.70 -18.48 -3.70
N LEU A 23 14.80 -18.75 -3.03
CA LEU A 23 15.87 -19.58 -3.56
C LEU A 23 15.32 -21.00 -3.76
N ALA A 24 15.52 -21.55 -4.97
CA ALA A 24 15.01 -22.83 -5.41
C ALA A 24 15.49 -23.97 -4.50
N GLN A 25 14.59 -24.52 -3.73
CA GLN A 25 14.65 -25.88 -3.23
C GLN A 25 13.86 -26.75 -4.20
N THR A 26 14.37 -27.92 -4.57
CA THR A 26 13.64 -28.91 -5.38
C THR A 26 12.42 -29.40 -4.58
N ALA A 27 11.32 -28.71 -4.74
CA ALA A 27 10.06 -28.97 -4.05
C ALA A 27 9.00 -29.43 -5.06
N ALA A 28 7.98 -30.13 -4.54
CA ALA A 28 6.71 -30.39 -5.20
C ALA A 28 6.22 -29.14 -5.97
N PRO A 29 5.41 -29.27 -7.04
CA PRO A 29 4.91 -28.14 -7.79
C PRO A 29 4.31 -27.13 -6.80
N ALA A 30 4.81 -25.89 -6.85
CA ALA A 30 4.35 -24.85 -5.94
C ALA A 30 2.83 -24.72 -6.05
N SER A 31 2.15 -24.67 -4.91
CA SER A 31 0.71 -24.43 -4.89
C SER A 31 0.41 -23.15 -5.69
N PRO A 32 -0.60 -23.14 -6.58
CA PRO A 32 -1.03 -21.91 -7.23
C PRO A 32 -1.62 -20.90 -6.24
N VAL A 33 -1.89 -21.33 -5.00
CA VAL A 33 -2.39 -20.49 -3.92
C VAL A 33 -1.26 -20.26 -2.92
N THR A 34 -1.02 -19.01 -2.58
CA THR A 34 -0.14 -18.58 -1.48
C THR A 34 -0.92 -17.78 -0.46
N ALA A 35 -0.45 -17.76 0.78
CA ALA A 35 -1.02 -16.97 1.86
C ALA A 35 0.09 -16.21 2.57
N ASN A 36 -0.27 -15.09 3.21
CA ASN A 36 0.66 -14.34 4.03
C ASN A 36 -0.05 -13.72 5.25
N VAL A 37 0.72 -13.49 6.31
CA VAL A 37 0.31 -12.74 7.47
C VAL A 37 1.45 -11.85 7.93
N ALA A 38 1.16 -10.65 8.41
CA ALA A 38 2.16 -9.73 8.95
C ALA A 38 1.64 -8.99 10.17
N LEU A 39 2.56 -8.63 11.06
CA LEU A 39 2.36 -7.71 12.15
C LEU A 39 3.31 -6.52 11.95
N THR A 40 2.76 -5.32 11.85
CA THR A 40 3.53 -4.10 11.62
C THR A 40 3.32 -3.09 12.74
N THR A 41 4.34 -2.31 13.06
CA THR A 41 4.25 -1.25 14.09
C THR A 41 3.43 -0.05 13.64
N ASN A 42 3.30 0.15 12.32
CA ASN A 42 2.46 1.16 11.67
C ASN A 42 2.09 0.71 10.27
N TYR A 43 0.92 1.08 9.80
CA TYR A 43 0.55 0.95 8.41
C TYR A 43 0.52 2.32 7.74
N LYS A 44 1.24 2.45 6.63
CA LYS A 44 1.18 3.61 5.73
C LYS A 44 0.81 3.18 4.32
N PHE A 45 -0.18 3.83 3.75
CA PHE A 45 -0.54 3.72 2.34
C PHE A 45 -0.10 4.98 1.60
N ARG A 46 0.74 4.84 0.59
CA ARG A 46 1.31 5.98 -0.16
C ARG A 46 1.82 7.11 0.76
N GLY A 47 2.58 6.72 1.80
CA GLY A 47 3.15 7.63 2.77
C GLY A 47 2.20 8.19 3.84
N GLN A 48 0.91 7.86 3.80
CA GLN A 48 -0.12 8.34 4.74
C GLN A 48 -0.47 7.30 5.80
N ASP A 49 -0.57 7.73 7.06
CA ASP A 49 -0.96 6.87 8.19
C ASP A 49 -2.39 6.33 8.00
N GLN A 50 -2.58 5.03 8.20
CA GLN A 50 -3.85 4.32 8.08
C GLN A 50 -4.51 4.01 9.44
N ASP A 51 -3.86 4.36 10.55
CA ASP A 51 -4.41 4.27 11.89
C ASP A 51 -4.34 5.64 12.56
N GLN A 52 -5.37 6.44 12.39
CA GLN A 52 -5.41 7.84 12.75
C GLN A 52 -6.31 8.13 13.95
N ILE A 53 -7.40 7.37 14.10
CA ILE A 53 -8.45 7.59 15.09
C ILE A 53 -8.25 6.62 16.27
N GLY A 54 -8.35 7.09 17.50
CA GLY A 54 -8.37 6.25 18.69
C GLY A 54 -9.77 5.68 18.96
N ALA A 55 -9.87 4.71 19.87
CA ALA A 55 -11.14 4.08 20.23
C ALA A 55 -12.18 5.06 20.80
N ASN A 56 -11.73 6.22 21.29
CA ASN A 56 -12.57 7.33 21.78
C ASN A 56 -12.90 8.37 20.69
N GLY A 57 -12.60 8.08 19.42
CA GLY A 57 -12.82 9.01 18.32
C GLY A 57 -11.77 10.12 18.17
N TYR A 58 -10.82 10.24 19.10
CA TYR A 58 -9.78 11.27 19.03
C TYR A 58 -8.59 10.82 18.20
N TYR A 59 -7.86 11.80 17.66
CA TYR A 59 -6.62 11.54 16.96
C TYR A 59 -5.59 10.81 17.86
N LYS A 60 -5.02 9.76 17.32
CA LYS A 60 -4.05 8.89 18.02
C LYS A 60 -2.65 9.50 17.96
N LYS A 61 -2.19 10.13 19.03
CA LYS A 61 -0.81 10.72 19.11
C LYS A 61 0.30 9.68 19.32
N LYS A 62 -0.02 8.39 19.46
CA LYS A 62 0.97 7.35 19.77
C LYS A 62 1.97 7.14 18.62
N ALA A 63 3.23 6.88 18.96
CA ALA A 63 4.28 6.56 17.99
C ALA A 63 4.02 5.21 17.31
N LEU A 64 3.55 4.22 18.08
CA LEU A 64 3.21 2.89 17.61
C LEU A 64 1.69 2.81 17.36
N LYS A 65 1.34 2.35 16.17
CA LYS A 65 -0.03 2.13 15.71
C LYS A 65 -0.08 0.78 14.99
N PRO A 66 0.00 -0.35 15.75
CA PRO A 66 0.15 -1.66 15.16
C PRO A 66 -1.01 -2.03 14.26
N ALA A 67 -0.70 -2.73 13.17
CA ALA A 67 -1.70 -3.33 12.29
C ALA A 67 -1.37 -4.81 12.06
N ILE A 68 -2.41 -5.63 11.98
CA ILE A 68 -2.34 -6.99 11.47
C ILE A 68 -2.77 -6.96 10.00
N GLN A 69 -2.01 -7.64 9.15
CA GLN A 69 -2.18 -7.63 7.71
C GLN A 69 -2.06 -9.03 7.15
N GLY A 70 -2.67 -9.32 6.01
CA GLY A 70 -2.50 -10.60 5.34
C GLY A 70 -3.55 -10.89 4.30
N GLY A 71 -3.35 -11.96 3.56
CA GLY A 71 -4.25 -12.30 2.47
C GLY A 71 -3.85 -13.58 1.74
N PHE A 72 -4.51 -13.77 0.61
CA PHE A 72 -4.35 -14.93 -0.26
C PHE A 72 -4.17 -14.47 -1.70
N ASP A 73 -3.31 -15.15 -2.41
CA ASP A 73 -3.07 -14.95 -3.84
C ASP A 73 -3.24 -16.28 -4.58
N PHE A 74 -3.91 -16.24 -5.71
CA PHE A 74 -3.95 -17.30 -6.69
C PHE A 74 -3.26 -16.83 -7.96
N ALA A 75 -2.28 -17.58 -8.45
CA ALA A 75 -1.58 -17.30 -9.70
C ALA A 75 -1.66 -18.51 -10.64
N HIS A 76 -2.22 -18.28 -11.83
CA HIS A 76 -2.33 -19.30 -12.87
C HIS A 76 -1.10 -19.25 -13.79
N GLU A 77 -0.68 -20.39 -14.32
CA GLU A 77 0.48 -20.52 -15.21
C GLU A 77 0.38 -19.69 -16.50
N SER A 78 -0.84 -19.37 -16.93
CA SER A 78 -1.08 -18.46 -18.07
C SER A 78 -0.70 -17.02 -17.82
N GLY A 79 -0.45 -16.62 -16.55
CA GLY A 79 -0.19 -15.27 -16.14
C GLY A 79 -1.37 -14.56 -15.48
N PHE A 80 -2.59 -15.11 -15.53
CA PHE A 80 -3.71 -14.59 -14.76
C PHE A 80 -3.48 -14.77 -13.26
N TYR A 81 -3.88 -13.78 -12.47
CA TYR A 81 -3.88 -13.86 -11.01
C TYR A 81 -5.08 -13.12 -10.42
N VAL A 82 -5.46 -13.54 -9.23
CA VAL A 82 -6.43 -12.86 -8.39
C VAL A 82 -5.97 -13.00 -6.94
N GLY A 83 -6.23 -11.98 -6.13
CA GLY A 83 -5.86 -12.01 -4.73
C GLY A 83 -6.79 -11.16 -3.88
N ASN A 84 -6.66 -11.40 -2.58
CA ASN A 84 -7.28 -10.60 -1.53
C ASN A 84 -6.21 -10.26 -0.50
N TRP A 85 -6.18 -9.00 -0.10
CA TRP A 85 -5.35 -8.55 1.01
C TRP A 85 -6.18 -7.75 1.99
N ASN A 86 -5.84 -7.84 3.27
CA ASN A 86 -6.59 -7.21 4.33
C ASN A 86 -5.65 -6.56 5.34
N SER A 87 -6.09 -5.49 5.97
CA SER A 87 -5.39 -4.82 7.07
C SER A 87 -6.36 -4.28 8.10
N SER A 88 -5.99 -4.35 9.36
CA SER A 88 -6.63 -3.51 10.34
C SER A 88 -6.27 -2.04 10.06
N VAL A 89 -7.27 -1.16 10.07
CA VAL A 89 -7.14 0.28 9.85
C VAL A 89 -8.04 1.06 10.81
N ASN A 90 -7.75 2.34 10.98
CA ASN A 90 -8.61 3.23 11.77
C ASN A 90 -8.43 4.70 11.32
N TRP A 91 -8.55 4.94 10.03
CA TRP A 91 -8.49 6.29 9.45
C TRP A 91 -9.88 6.83 9.08
N LEU A 92 -10.87 5.94 8.98
CA LEU A 92 -12.23 6.25 8.58
C LEU A 92 -13.18 5.83 9.69
N SER A 93 -14.02 6.76 10.16
CA SER A 93 -14.97 6.53 11.24
C SER A 93 -15.90 5.35 10.94
N GLY A 94 -16.15 4.51 11.95
CA GLY A 94 -17.01 3.33 11.82
C GLY A 94 -16.39 2.16 11.04
N ASN A 95 -15.13 2.27 10.64
CA ASN A 95 -14.42 1.21 9.91
C ASN A 95 -13.13 0.80 10.62
N SER A 96 -12.90 -0.49 10.73
CA SER A 96 -11.70 -1.05 11.37
C SER A 96 -10.90 -2.00 10.48
N ILE A 97 -11.37 -2.25 9.26
CA ILE A 97 -10.72 -3.15 8.31
C ILE A 97 -10.73 -2.57 6.90
N GLU A 98 -9.60 -2.71 6.21
CA GLU A 98 -9.45 -2.56 4.77
C GLU A 98 -9.40 -3.95 4.15
N SER A 99 -10.15 -4.16 3.08
CA SER A 99 -10.15 -5.41 2.32
C SER A 99 -10.01 -5.09 0.83
N ASP A 100 -8.91 -5.54 0.25
CA ASP A 100 -8.58 -5.27 -1.14
C ASP A 100 -8.82 -6.52 -1.97
N LEU A 101 -9.58 -6.38 -3.04
CA LEU A 101 -9.71 -7.38 -4.08
C LEU A 101 -8.99 -6.91 -5.33
N TYR A 102 -8.10 -7.74 -5.86
CA TYR A 102 -7.34 -7.39 -7.04
C TYR A 102 -7.17 -8.59 -7.97
N GLY A 103 -6.93 -8.29 -9.23
CA GLY A 103 -6.62 -9.28 -10.22
C GLY A 103 -6.04 -8.65 -11.47
N GLY A 104 -5.37 -9.47 -12.26
CA GLY A 104 -4.68 -8.97 -13.44
C GLY A 104 -4.05 -10.06 -14.28
N TYR A 105 -3.18 -9.62 -15.16
CA TYR A 105 -2.45 -10.48 -16.09
C TYR A 105 -1.00 -10.03 -16.16
N LYS A 106 -0.08 -10.97 -15.90
CA LYS A 106 1.37 -10.79 -16.01
C LYS A 106 1.90 -11.52 -17.23
N PHE A 107 2.79 -10.88 -17.97
CA PHE A 107 3.41 -11.47 -19.15
C PHE A 107 4.81 -10.90 -19.41
N LYS A 108 5.63 -11.66 -20.10
CA LYS A 108 6.98 -11.22 -20.50
C LYS A 108 6.95 -10.50 -21.84
N ALA A 109 7.69 -9.41 -21.93
CA ALA A 109 7.94 -8.66 -23.16
C ALA A 109 9.44 -8.41 -23.29
N GLY A 110 10.16 -9.33 -23.93
CA GLY A 110 11.61 -9.29 -23.99
C GLY A 110 12.26 -9.42 -22.60
N PRO A 111 13.10 -8.46 -22.16
CA PRO A 111 13.78 -8.53 -20.87
C PRO A 111 12.92 -8.03 -19.68
N VAL A 112 11.71 -7.55 -19.92
CA VAL A 112 10.85 -6.99 -18.89
C VAL A 112 9.62 -7.86 -18.64
N ASP A 113 9.13 -7.79 -17.41
CA ASP A 113 7.84 -8.33 -17.03
C ASP A 113 6.81 -7.21 -17.00
N LEU A 114 5.66 -7.42 -17.64
CA LEU A 114 4.53 -6.49 -17.68
C LEU A 114 3.40 -7.02 -16.80
N ASP A 115 2.70 -6.10 -16.15
CA ASP A 115 1.57 -6.39 -15.27
C ASP A 115 0.46 -5.38 -15.51
N VAL A 116 -0.75 -5.86 -15.83
CA VAL A 116 -1.94 -5.02 -15.97
C VAL A 116 -3.08 -5.60 -15.15
N GLY A 117 -3.84 -4.76 -14.49
CA GLY A 117 -4.90 -5.25 -13.62
C GLY A 117 -5.77 -4.16 -13.01
N ALA A 118 -6.60 -4.59 -12.09
CA ALA A 118 -7.49 -3.74 -11.31
C ALA A 118 -7.40 -4.11 -9.82
N ILE A 119 -7.65 -3.11 -8.98
CA ILE A 119 -7.79 -3.27 -7.53
C ILE A 119 -8.98 -2.46 -7.05
N THR A 120 -9.75 -3.05 -6.12
CA THR A 120 -10.80 -2.35 -5.38
C THR A 120 -10.49 -2.43 -3.90
N TYR A 121 -10.34 -1.26 -3.31
CA TYR A 121 -10.22 -1.06 -1.86
C TYR A 121 -11.61 -0.97 -1.26
N ILE A 122 -11.90 -1.80 -0.27
CA ILE A 122 -13.22 -1.95 0.35
C ILE A 122 -13.10 -1.69 1.86
N TYR A 123 -13.96 -0.82 2.35
CA TYR A 123 -14.06 -0.47 3.77
C TYR A 123 -15.47 -0.82 4.28
N PRO A 124 -15.69 -2.06 4.78
CA PRO A 124 -17.03 -2.59 5.07
C PRO A 124 -17.84 -1.78 6.07
N GLY A 125 -17.18 -1.18 7.05
CA GLY A 125 -17.82 -0.35 8.08
C GLY A 125 -18.16 1.07 7.62
N ASN A 126 -17.53 1.57 6.56
CA ASN A 126 -17.81 2.89 5.98
C ASN A 126 -17.37 2.94 4.52
N THR A 127 -18.33 2.80 3.63
CA THR A 127 -18.06 2.73 2.17
C THR A 127 -17.61 4.04 1.54
N LEU A 128 -17.49 5.13 2.31
CA LEU A 128 -16.95 6.42 1.84
C LEU A 128 -15.52 6.26 1.30
N GLY A 129 -14.73 5.35 1.89
CA GLY A 129 -13.37 5.07 1.47
C GLY A 129 -13.23 4.21 0.22
N ASN A 130 -14.29 3.53 -0.22
CA ASN A 130 -14.21 2.57 -1.33
C ASN A 130 -13.67 3.22 -2.60
N THR A 131 -12.65 2.59 -3.19
CA THR A 131 -11.94 3.13 -4.35
C THR A 131 -11.57 1.99 -5.29
N THR A 132 -11.69 2.22 -6.59
CA THR A 132 -11.26 1.26 -7.63
C THR A 132 -10.23 1.92 -8.53
N GLU A 133 -9.13 1.23 -8.77
CA GLU A 133 -8.06 1.67 -9.65
C GLU A 133 -7.76 0.60 -10.71
N LEU A 134 -7.45 1.04 -11.92
CA LEU A 134 -6.74 0.25 -12.92
C LEU A 134 -5.26 0.53 -12.80
N TYR A 135 -4.43 -0.47 -13.07
CA TYR A 135 -2.99 -0.27 -13.04
C TYR A 135 -2.26 -0.96 -14.19
N ALA A 136 -1.09 -0.41 -14.49
CA ALA A 136 -0.11 -1.03 -15.36
C ALA A 136 1.28 -0.88 -14.73
N GLY A 137 2.11 -1.90 -14.86
CA GLY A 137 3.45 -1.95 -14.32
C GLY A 137 4.44 -2.60 -15.28
N VAL A 138 5.69 -2.22 -15.14
CA VAL A 138 6.84 -2.85 -15.80
C VAL A 138 7.90 -3.13 -14.76
N SER A 139 8.47 -4.33 -14.81
CA SER A 139 9.56 -4.75 -13.93
C SER A 139 10.74 -5.26 -14.75
N TRP A 140 11.93 -4.96 -14.27
CA TRP A 140 13.18 -5.45 -14.83
C TRP A 140 14.14 -5.79 -13.67
N ALA A 141 14.89 -6.87 -13.81
CA ALA A 141 15.83 -7.32 -12.79
C ALA A 141 17.14 -7.79 -13.42
N ASP A 142 18.24 -7.49 -12.73
CA ASP A 142 19.59 -7.93 -13.02
C ASP A 142 20.32 -8.24 -11.71
N ASP A 143 21.04 -9.36 -11.65
CA ASP A 143 21.69 -9.83 -10.43
C ASP A 143 22.75 -8.86 -9.89
N ALA A 144 23.45 -8.14 -10.79
CA ALA A 144 24.48 -7.19 -10.39
C ALA A 144 23.91 -5.83 -9.97
N ILE A 145 22.82 -5.40 -10.59
CA ILE A 145 22.24 -4.06 -10.42
C ILE A 145 21.10 -4.10 -9.40
N GLY A 146 20.26 -5.12 -9.43
CA GLY A 146 19.05 -5.24 -8.63
C GLY A 146 17.76 -5.21 -9.47
N ALA A 147 16.62 -5.11 -8.83
CA ALA A 147 15.32 -5.11 -9.47
C ALA A 147 14.65 -3.73 -9.39
N PHE A 148 14.04 -3.32 -10.49
CA PHE A 148 13.26 -2.09 -10.62
C PHE A 148 11.83 -2.43 -11.01
N THR A 149 10.88 -1.69 -10.46
CA THR A 149 9.47 -1.75 -10.85
C THR A 149 8.93 -0.32 -10.98
N LEU A 150 8.37 0.00 -12.14
CA LEU A 150 7.59 1.21 -12.35
C LEU A 150 6.12 0.82 -12.51
N LYS A 151 5.25 1.40 -11.68
CA LYS A 151 3.80 1.15 -11.71
C LYS A 151 3.03 2.45 -11.76
N TYR A 152 1.99 2.48 -12.58
CA TYR A 152 0.99 3.54 -12.61
C TYR A 152 -0.37 2.98 -12.23
N SER A 153 -1.07 3.66 -11.32
CA SER A 153 -2.46 3.38 -10.94
C SER A 153 -3.34 4.58 -11.26
N HIS A 154 -4.54 4.31 -11.76
CA HIS A 154 -5.52 5.32 -12.15
C HIS A 154 -6.87 5.03 -11.53
N THR A 155 -7.40 5.98 -10.76
CA THR A 155 -8.72 5.87 -10.15
C THR A 155 -9.82 5.98 -11.19
N VAL A 156 -10.65 4.94 -11.29
CA VAL A 156 -11.79 4.86 -12.21
C VAL A 156 -13.13 4.98 -11.50
N SER A 157 -13.17 4.72 -10.18
CA SER A 157 -14.36 4.97 -9.35
C SER A 157 -14.66 6.46 -9.26
N LYS A 158 -15.92 6.81 -8.93
CA LYS A 158 -16.30 8.21 -8.69
C LYS A 158 -15.68 8.76 -7.43
N ASP A 159 -15.59 7.93 -6.39
CA ASP A 159 -14.99 8.26 -5.10
C ASP A 159 -13.49 7.89 -5.08
N TYR A 160 -12.72 8.57 -4.24
CA TYR A 160 -11.31 8.32 -3.98
C TYR A 160 -11.02 8.48 -2.49
N PHE A 161 -10.93 7.39 -1.75
CA PHE A 161 -10.58 7.31 -0.33
C PHE A 161 -11.25 8.40 0.55
N GLY A 162 -12.51 8.71 0.27
CA GLY A 162 -13.27 9.72 1.00
C GLY A 162 -12.86 11.19 0.76
N TYR A 163 -11.84 11.47 -0.04
CA TYR A 163 -11.43 12.86 -0.35
C TYR A 163 -12.48 13.61 -1.18
N ALA A 164 -13.02 12.98 -2.19
CA ALA A 164 -14.09 13.52 -3.02
C ALA A 164 -14.89 12.39 -3.65
N GLY A 165 -16.15 12.64 -3.98
CA GLY A 165 -17.02 11.70 -4.65
C GLY A 165 -18.49 11.86 -4.24
N GLU A 166 -19.32 10.95 -4.72
CA GLU A 166 -20.76 10.98 -4.44
C GLU A 166 -21.07 10.78 -2.96
N LYS A 167 -20.33 9.90 -2.30
CA LYS A 167 -20.58 9.51 -0.91
C LYS A 167 -20.17 10.53 0.12
N ASN A 168 -19.24 11.46 -0.21
CA ASN A 168 -18.85 12.53 0.70
C ASN A 168 -19.74 13.79 0.58
N GLY A 169 -20.74 13.76 -0.28
CA GLY A 169 -21.69 14.86 -0.44
C GLY A 169 -21.15 16.11 -1.13
N SER A 170 -19.90 16.11 -1.60
CA SER A 170 -19.28 17.29 -2.23
C SER A 170 -19.81 17.56 -3.65
N GLY A 171 -20.39 16.55 -4.31
CA GLY A 171 -20.73 16.58 -5.74
C GLY A 171 -19.51 16.51 -6.68
N LEU A 172 -18.29 16.56 -6.13
CA LEU A 172 -17.02 16.47 -6.85
C LEU A 172 -16.59 15.01 -7.00
N LYS A 173 -15.71 14.72 -7.95
CA LYS A 173 -15.29 13.34 -8.25
C LYS A 173 -13.84 13.10 -7.83
N GLY A 174 -13.59 11.95 -7.22
CA GLY A 174 -12.26 11.42 -6.97
C GLY A 174 -11.60 10.80 -8.20
N ARG A 175 -12.40 10.44 -9.21
CA ARG A 175 -11.94 9.88 -10.49
C ARG A 175 -10.82 10.71 -11.12
N ASN A 176 -9.93 10.04 -11.85
CA ASN A 176 -8.74 10.62 -12.47
C ASN A 176 -7.65 11.07 -11.49
N THR A 177 -7.72 10.64 -10.24
CA THR A 177 -6.52 10.64 -9.38
C THR A 177 -5.58 9.56 -9.88
N GLY A 178 -4.31 9.92 -10.04
CA GLY A 178 -3.28 9.01 -10.54
C GLY A 178 -2.14 8.86 -9.54
N TYR A 179 -1.52 7.68 -9.55
CA TYR A 179 -0.35 7.39 -8.74
C TYR A 179 0.72 6.70 -9.58
N VAL A 180 1.92 7.25 -9.61
CA VAL A 180 3.10 6.60 -10.19
C VAL A 180 4.07 6.25 -9.08
N ASN A 181 4.63 5.05 -9.13
CA ASN A 181 5.60 4.56 -8.16
C ASN A 181 6.79 3.92 -8.87
N LEU A 182 7.99 4.28 -8.46
CA LEU A 182 9.23 3.62 -8.83
C LEU A 182 9.78 2.94 -7.58
N ALA A 183 9.96 1.64 -7.65
CA ALA A 183 10.54 0.82 -6.59
C ALA A 183 11.85 0.18 -7.04
N TYR A 184 12.74 -0.01 -6.09
CA TYR A 184 14.03 -0.67 -6.26
C TYR A 184 14.27 -1.65 -5.13
N SER A 185 14.89 -2.79 -5.44
CA SER A 185 15.38 -3.74 -4.43
C SER A 185 16.67 -4.42 -4.87
N LYS A 186 17.55 -4.73 -3.91
CA LYS A 186 18.79 -5.46 -4.13
C LYS A 186 19.17 -6.30 -2.93
N VAL A 187 19.49 -7.57 -3.17
CA VAL A 187 20.17 -8.42 -2.19
C VAL A 187 21.62 -7.94 -2.07
N VAL A 188 22.03 -7.48 -0.90
CA VAL A 188 23.37 -6.91 -0.66
C VAL A 188 24.32 -7.88 0.04
N VAL A 189 23.78 -8.75 0.88
CA VAL A 189 24.42 -9.92 1.45
C VAL A 189 23.39 -11.04 1.57
N PRO A 190 23.76 -12.29 1.77
CA PRO A 190 22.80 -13.38 1.94
C PRO A 190 21.70 -13.00 2.96
N ASN A 191 20.47 -13.23 2.58
CA ASN A 191 19.25 -12.97 3.37
C ASN A 191 18.92 -11.49 3.67
N LEU A 192 19.73 -10.52 3.23
CA LEU A 192 19.47 -9.09 3.44
C LEU A 192 19.20 -8.37 2.12
N THR A 193 18.00 -7.85 1.98
CA THR A 193 17.57 -7.06 0.81
C THR A 193 17.37 -5.61 1.20
N LEU A 194 18.05 -4.70 0.54
CA LEU A 194 17.76 -3.26 0.60
C LEU A 194 16.59 -2.94 -0.34
N LYS A 195 15.75 -2.00 0.08
CA LYS A 195 14.55 -1.57 -0.65
C LYS A 195 14.39 -0.06 -0.60
N ALA A 196 14.01 0.52 -1.72
CA ALA A 196 13.66 1.94 -1.81
C ALA A 196 12.47 2.11 -2.76
N ALA A 197 11.62 3.07 -2.47
CA ALA A 197 10.56 3.48 -3.40
C ALA A 197 10.27 4.96 -3.27
N VAL A 198 9.87 5.56 -4.37
CA VAL A 198 9.34 6.91 -4.45
C VAL A 198 8.05 6.88 -5.26
N GLY A 199 7.02 7.55 -4.77
CA GLY A 199 5.73 7.65 -5.42
C GLY A 199 5.28 9.09 -5.60
N TYR A 200 4.42 9.33 -6.59
CA TYR A 200 3.77 10.62 -6.78
C TYR A 200 2.27 10.43 -6.98
N THR A 201 1.50 10.96 -6.03
CA THR A 201 0.04 11.03 -6.14
C THR A 201 -0.36 12.35 -6.78
N ARG A 202 -0.92 12.29 -8.00
CA ARG A 202 -1.54 13.43 -8.67
C ARG A 202 -3.03 13.41 -8.33
N MET A 203 -3.44 14.26 -7.39
CA MET A 203 -4.85 14.45 -7.06
C MET A 203 -5.65 14.97 -8.26
N SER A 204 -6.88 14.51 -8.44
CA SER A 204 -7.80 15.04 -9.47
C SER A 204 -8.00 16.56 -9.30
N SER A 205 -8.52 17.23 -10.34
CA SER A 205 -8.87 18.65 -10.25
C SER A 205 -9.86 18.93 -9.13
N ASP A 206 -10.84 18.04 -9.00
CA ASP A 206 -11.93 18.18 -8.04
C ASP A 206 -11.42 18.06 -6.60
N ILE A 207 -10.55 17.06 -6.32
CA ILE A 207 -9.91 16.94 -4.99
C ILE A 207 -9.04 18.15 -4.69
N ARG A 208 -8.31 18.68 -5.69
CA ARG A 208 -7.48 19.87 -5.50
C ARG A 208 -8.30 21.14 -5.24
N SER A 209 -9.51 21.25 -5.80
CA SER A 209 -10.41 22.37 -5.49
C SER A 209 -10.90 22.38 -4.03
N LEU A 210 -10.85 21.24 -3.35
CA LEU A 210 -11.09 21.10 -1.90
C LEU A 210 -9.86 21.46 -1.04
N GLY A 211 -8.74 21.89 -1.65
CA GLY A 211 -7.54 22.30 -0.94
C GLY A 211 -6.45 21.23 -0.77
N TYR A 212 -6.74 19.98 -1.13
CA TYR A 212 -5.73 18.90 -1.08
C TYR A 212 -4.69 19.07 -2.20
N LYS A 213 -3.45 18.79 -1.88
CA LYS A 213 -2.32 18.92 -2.83
C LYS A 213 -1.86 17.57 -3.33
N SER A 214 -1.44 17.49 -4.59
CA SER A 214 -0.64 16.37 -5.07
C SER A 214 0.66 16.27 -4.26
N TYR A 215 1.14 15.06 -4.00
CA TYR A 215 2.28 14.86 -3.10
C TYR A 215 3.20 13.73 -3.55
N VAL A 216 4.42 13.75 -3.03
CA VAL A 216 5.42 12.70 -3.19
C VAL A 216 5.53 11.94 -1.89
N ASP A 217 5.49 10.61 -1.97
CA ASP A 217 5.79 9.70 -0.87
C ASP A 217 7.11 8.95 -1.11
N TYR A 218 7.64 8.40 -0.04
CA TYR A 218 8.87 7.62 -0.07
C TYR A 218 8.86 6.50 0.97
N ASN A 219 9.62 5.45 0.64
CA ASN A 219 9.88 4.32 1.52
C ASN A 219 11.32 3.84 1.29
N VAL A 220 12.12 3.78 2.35
CA VAL A 220 13.50 3.27 2.31
C VAL A 220 13.72 2.35 3.49
N GLY A 221 14.23 1.15 3.25
CA GLY A 221 14.42 0.17 4.30
C GLY A 221 15.20 -1.05 3.88
N ALA A 222 15.15 -2.06 4.75
CA ALA A 222 15.77 -3.35 4.52
C ALA A 222 14.86 -4.47 5.04
N THR A 223 15.00 -5.65 4.45
CA THR A 223 14.31 -6.89 4.86
C THR A 223 15.35 -7.97 5.07
N TYR A 224 15.29 -8.62 6.23
CA TYR A 224 16.06 -9.82 6.54
C TYR A 224 15.16 -11.04 6.43
N ASP A 225 15.61 -12.06 5.71
CA ASP A 225 14.91 -13.34 5.50
C ASP A 225 15.51 -14.40 6.43
N PHE A 226 14.71 -14.92 7.36
CA PHE A 226 15.10 -16.01 8.26
C PHE A 226 14.96 -17.39 7.62
N GLY A 227 14.47 -17.44 6.39
CA GLY A 227 14.09 -18.68 5.73
C GLY A 227 12.69 -19.16 6.09
N GLY A 228 12.23 -20.16 5.33
CA GLY A 228 10.89 -20.72 5.53
C GLY A 228 9.74 -19.72 5.37
N GLY A 229 9.95 -18.60 4.67
CA GLY A 229 8.94 -17.55 4.46
C GLY A 229 8.81 -16.55 5.62
N LEU A 230 9.67 -16.63 6.67
CA LEU A 230 9.67 -15.67 7.78
C LEU A 230 10.63 -14.51 7.49
N THR A 231 10.14 -13.28 7.55
CA THR A 231 10.94 -12.07 7.29
C THR A 231 10.72 -11.00 8.35
N LEU A 232 11.77 -10.22 8.60
CA LEU A 232 11.72 -8.99 9.40
C LEU A 232 12.18 -7.82 8.56
N SER A 233 11.36 -6.78 8.47
CA SER A 233 11.73 -5.56 7.76
C SER A 233 11.70 -4.33 8.67
N GLY A 234 12.61 -3.39 8.38
CA GLY A 234 12.61 -2.06 8.98
C GLY A 234 12.69 -1.01 7.88
N SER A 235 11.84 0.02 7.95
CA SER A 235 11.82 1.06 6.92
C SER A 235 11.39 2.43 7.46
N VAL A 236 11.86 3.49 6.80
CA VAL A 236 11.35 4.87 6.99
C VAL A 236 10.42 5.19 5.86
N GLN A 237 9.18 5.53 6.21
CA GLN A 237 8.12 5.85 5.26
C GLN A 237 7.47 7.19 5.61
N GLY A 238 7.11 7.97 4.59
CA GLY A 238 6.44 9.25 4.78
C GLY A 238 6.10 9.92 3.45
N ALA A 239 5.54 11.13 3.54
CA ALA A 239 5.27 11.94 2.36
C ALA A 239 5.55 13.42 2.63
N ASN A 240 5.65 14.19 1.55
CA ASN A 240 5.72 15.66 1.63
C ASN A 240 4.31 16.28 1.80
N LYS A 241 4.19 17.60 1.64
CA LYS A 241 2.91 18.35 1.76
C LYS A 241 2.21 18.13 3.11
N LYS A 242 2.97 18.06 4.20
CA LYS A 242 2.49 17.77 5.55
C LYS A 242 1.35 18.69 5.97
N ASP A 243 1.43 19.97 5.64
CA ASP A 243 0.44 20.99 6.03
C ASP A 243 -0.91 20.86 5.30
N SER A 244 -0.96 20.12 4.18
CA SER A 244 -2.21 19.85 3.45
C SER A 244 -2.93 18.59 3.93
N TYR A 245 -2.34 17.83 4.84
CA TYR A 245 -2.83 16.55 5.33
C TYR A 245 -2.73 16.51 6.86
N LEU A 246 -3.21 17.57 7.50
CA LEU A 246 -3.28 17.70 8.94
C LEU A 246 -4.58 17.09 9.46
N LEU A 247 -4.49 16.32 10.50
CA LEU A 247 -5.60 16.01 11.39
C LEU A 247 -5.49 16.96 12.59
N THR A 248 -6.44 17.86 12.71
CA THR A 248 -6.54 18.78 13.84
C THR A 248 -7.63 18.28 14.78
N THR A 249 -7.33 18.28 16.07
CA THR A 249 -8.33 17.98 17.10
C THR A 249 -8.90 19.28 17.71
N ALA A 250 -8.27 20.44 17.43
CA ALA A 250 -8.62 21.70 18.06
C ALA A 250 -9.47 22.62 17.19
N ASP A 251 -9.42 22.50 15.88
CA ASP A 251 -9.98 23.51 14.96
C ASP A 251 -11.24 23.01 14.24
N GLY A 252 -11.97 22.12 14.89
CA GLY A 252 -13.27 21.76 14.38
C GLY A 252 -13.25 20.84 13.17
N PHE A 253 -12.28 19.92 13.10
CA PHE A 253 -12.42 18.80 12.19
C PHE A 253 -13.50 17.88 12.73
N ASP A 254 -14.65 17.91 12.06
CA ASP A 254 -15.76 17.01 12.32
C ASP A 254 -15.39 15.60 11.82
N VAL A 255 -14.84 14.80 12.73
CA VAL A 255 -14.43 13.40 12.42
C VAL A 255 -15.64 12.53 12.10
N PHE A 256 -16.84 12.94 12.50
CA PHE A 256 -18.05 12.12 12.42
C PHE A 256 -19.11 12.68 11.47
N GLY A 257 -18.97 13.92 10.95
CA GLY A 257 -19.99 14.57 10.13
C GLY A 257 -21.24 14.97 10.93
N ASP A 258 -21.13 15.04 12.26
CA ASP A 258 -22.22 15.36 13.17
C ASP A 258 -22.12 16.78 13.78
N GLY A 259 -21.12 17.58 13.35
CA GLY A 259 -20.88 18.92 13.85
C GLY A 259 -20.22 18.97 15.23
N SER A 260 -19.75 17.86 15.77
CA SER A 260 -19.05 17.84 17.06
C SER A 260 -17.59 18.22 16.92
N PHE A 261 -17.20 19.30 17.59
CA PHE A 261 -15.84 19.83 17.60
C PHE A 261 -15.15 19.48 18.91
N PHE A 262 -14.02 18.81 18.84
CA PHE A 262 -13.26 18.44 20.02
C PHE A 262 -12.07 19.39 20.22
N ALA A 263 -12.07 20.11 21.33
CA ALA A 263 -10.93 20.91 21.76
C ALA A 263 -9.80 20.00 22.26
N GLY A 264 -8.77 19.82 21.46
CA GLY A 264 -7.59 19.02 21.81
C GLY A 264 -6.31 19.66 21.29
N ALA A 265 -5.22 19.59 22.03
CA ALA A 265 -3.97 20.26 21.71
C ALA A 265 -3.27 19.66 20.48
N GLY A 266 -3.24 20.39 19.36
CA GLY A 266 -2.30 20.24 18.26
C GLY A 266 -2.75 19.42 17.08
N SER A 267 -2.29 19.80 15.91
CA SER A 267 -2.43 19.08 14.64
C SER A 267 -1.27 18.12 14.40
N GLN A 268 -1.52 17.02 13.73
CA GLN A 268 -0.47 16.13 13.24
C GLN A 268 -0.75 15.71 11.82
N SER A 269 0.30 15.73 10.99
CA SER A 269 0.20 15.30 9.61
C SER A 269 0.22 13.78 9.49
N VAL A 270 -0.69 13.23 8.71
CA VAL A 270 -0.69 11.82 8.32
C VAL A 270 0.48 11.47 7.39
N ASN A 271 1.08 12.49 6.75
CA ASN A 271 2.26 12.38 5.90
C ASN A 271 3.59 12.36 6.69
N LYS A 272 3.55 12.46 8.03
CA LYS A 272 4.74 12.45 8.86
C LYS A 272 5.55 11.17 8.65
N ALA A 273 6.88 11.32 8.52
CA ALA A 273 7.79 10.18 8.44
C ALA A 273 7.71 9.31 9.71
N ARG A 274 7.74 7.98 9.51
CA ARG A 274 7.79 7.00 10.59
C ARG A 274 8.80 5.92 10.28
N PHE A 275 9.49 5.45 11.30
CA PHE A 275 10.21 4.19 11.25
C PHE A 275 9.21 3.07 11.56
N ILE A 276 9.15 2.09 10.66
CA ILE A 276 8.18 0.99 10.71
C ILE A 276 8.94 -0.33 10.72
N VAL A 277 8.56 -1.21 11.63
CA VAL A 277 9.06 -2.59 11.71
C VAL A 277 7.90 -3.52 11.40
N THR A 278 8.15 -4.50 10.53
CA THR A 278 7.16 -5.50 10.13
C THR A 278 7.75 -6.90 10.22
N LEU A 279 7.10 -7.78 10.96
CA LEU A 279 7.35 -9.23 10.95
C LEU A 279 6.29 -9.88 10.06
N ALA A 280 6.73 -10.64 9.05
CA ALA A 280 5.83 -11.28 8.10
C ALA A 280 6.16 -12.76 7.91
N LYS A 281 5.13 -13.55 7.62
CA LYS A 281 5.21 -14.96 7.29
C LYS A 281 4.41 -15.25 6.03
N SER A 282 5.03 -15.93 5.06
CA SER A 282 4.40 -16.47 3.86
C SER A 282 4.30 -18.00 3.96
N PHE A 283 3.26 -18.56 3.32
CA PHE A 283 2.94 -19.99 3.32
C PHE A 283 2.75 -20.52 1.90
#